data_8942e22199b6fadf697ef78acbd8ea4c
#
_entry.id   8942e22199b6fadf697ef78acbd8ea4c
#
_cell.length_a   1.000
_cell.length_b   1.000
_cell.length_c   1.000
_cell.angle_alpha   90.00
_cell.angle_beta   90.00
_cell.angle_gamma   90.00
#
_symmetry.space_group_name_H-M   'P 1'
#
loop_
_entity.id
_entity.type
_entity.pdbx_description
1 polymer ?
#
loop_
_entity_poly.entity_id
_entity_poly.type
_entity_poly.pdbx_seq_one_letter_code
_entity_poly.pdbx_strand_id
1 'polypeptide(L)'
;MALNKSTGNMYAFVSHTYNPMKGECEHSCAYCFMRRKLLLPPLRLELKELKVNLGEGNFIFVGSSTDEWAANVPAEWIEQVLDYCDGFDNRYLFQSKNPARFLEYLDHPVMRQSVLCTTIETNRFYPDIMRNAPLPRERAVAMREIANYGIPTYVTLSLI
;
A
#
# COMPACT_ATOMS: atom_id res chain seq x y z
N MET A 1 -5.33 7.32 19.76
CA MET A 1 -6.03 6.13 19.25
C MET A 1 -5.10 4.94 19.25
N ALA A 2 -5.64 3.77 19.40
CA ALA A 2 -4.84 2.54 19.34
C ALA A 2 -4.71 2.08 17.88
N LEU A 3 -3.57 1.48 17.57
CA LEU A 3 -3.32 0.81 16.29
C LEU A 3 -4.30 -0.37 16.11
N ASN A 4 -4.82 -0.57 14.93
CA ASN A 4 -5.80 -1.64 14.64
C ASN A 4 -5.10 -2.99 14.52
N LYS A 5 -5.50 -3.97 15.34
CA LYS A 5 -5.08 -5.36 15.13
C LYS A 5 -5.64 -5.91 13.82
N SER A 6 -4.83 -6.69 13.11
CA SER A 6 -5.28 -7.36 11.89
C SER A 6 -6.31 -8.44 12.21
N THR A 7 -7.33 -8.56 11.36
CA THR A 7 -8.41 -9.53 11.49
C THR A 7 -8.80 -10.10 10.13
N GLY A 8 -9.50 -11.23 10.12
CA GLY A 8 -10.03 -11.84 8.89
C GLY A 8 -8.95 -12.38 7.96
N ASN A 9 -9.08 -12.09 6.68
CA ASN A 9 -8.20 -12.61 5.62
C ASN A 9 -6.89 -11.83 5.45
N MET A 10 -6.41 -11.16 6.49
CA MET A 10 -5.12 -10.48 6.44
C MET A 10 -3.96 -11.50 6.34
N TYR A 11 -2.86 -11.06 5.73
CA TYR A 11 -1.63 -11.86 5.68
C TYR A 11 -1.22 -12.32 7.07
N ALA A 12 -0.85 -13.58 7.22
CA ALA A 12 -0.54 -14.18 8.53
C ALA A 12 0.63 -13.48 9.27
N PHE A 13 1.55 -12.87 8.53
CA PHE A 13 2.69 -12.15 9.11
C PHE A 13 2.36 -10.72 9.55
N VAL A 14 1.23 -10.16 9.13
CA VAL A 14 0.79 -8.80 9.48
C VAL A 14 0.07 -8.82 10.83
N SER A 15 0.58 -8.07 11.79
CA SER A 15 -0.02 -7.98 13.12
C SER A 15 -1.07 -6.86 13.24
N HIS A 16 -0.87 -5.75 12.52
CA HIS A 16 -1.73 -4.58 12.59
C HIS A 16 -1.92 -3.93 11.22
N THR A 17 -2.98 -3.13 11.09
CA THR A 17 -3.20 -2.25 9.95
C THR A 17 -3.17 -0.79 10.37
N TYR A 18 -2.67 0.06 9.48
CA TYR A 18 -2.58 1.50 9.67
C TYR A 18 -3.02 2.21 8.39
N ASN A 19 -4.02 3.07 8.47
CA ASN A 19 -4.64 3.71 7.31
C ASN A 19 -4.66 5.24 7.45
N PRO A 20 -3.50 5.90 7.27
CA PRO A 20 -3.43 7.37 7.35
C PRO A 20 -4.11 8.07 6.18
N MET A 21 -4.20 7.43 5.02
CA MET A 21 -4.98 7.92 3.89
C MET A 21 -6.27 7.14 3.76
N LYS A 22 -7.36 7.82 3.41
CA LYS A 22 -8.71 7.25 3.31
C LYS A 22 -9.44 7.82 2.10
N GLY A 23 -10.43 7.08 1.62
CA GLY A 23 -11.28 7.51 0.54
C GLY A 23 -11.10 6.73 -0.75
N GLU A 24 -11.53 7.32 -1.86
CA GLU A 24 -11.48 6.69 -3.18
C GLU A 24 -10.06 6.36 -3.62
N CYS A 25 -9.90 5.16 -4.18
CA CYS A 25 -8.70 4.76 -4.87
C CYS A 25 -8.86 5.00 -6.38
N GLU A 26 -7.89 5.67 -7.01
CA GLU A 26 -7.87 5.99 -8.44
C GLU A 26 -8.02 4.76 -9.33
N HIS A 27 -7.47 3.63 -8.92
CA HIS A 27 -7.49 2.40 -9.74
C HIS A 27 -8.89 1.90 -10.02
N SER A 28 -9.83 2.11 -9.11
CA SER A 28 -11.25 1.77 -9.29
C SER A 28 -11.54 0.32 -9.69
N CYS A 29 -10.68 -0.62 -9.32
CA CYS A 29 -10.81 -2.04 -9.72
C CYS A 29 -12.21 -2.58 -9.45
N ALA A 30 -12.76 -3.35 -10.39
CA ALA A 30 -14.11 -3.89 -10.28
C ALA A 30 -14.31 -4.84 -9.09
N TYR A 31 -13.26 -5.54 -8.70
CA TYR A 31 -13.29 -6.52 -7.59
C TYR A 31 -12.93 -5.93 -6.23
N CYS A 32 -12.69 -4.61 -6.13
CA CYS A 32 -12.30 -3.96 -4.89
C CYS A 32 -13.39 -4.09 -3.80
N PHE A 33 -13.04 -4.73 -2.69
CA PHE A 33 -14.00 -4.97 -1.60
C PHE A 33 -14.50 -3.66 -0.96
N MET A 34 -13.70 -2.60 -0.94
CA MET A 34 -14.09 -1.30 -0.40
C MET A 34 -15.21 -0.67 -1.21
N ARG A 35 -15.14 -0.76 -2.54
CA ARG A 35 -16.18 -0.22 -3.43
C ARG A 35 -17.49 -1.01 -3.38
N ARG A 36 -17.44 -2.29 -3.06
CA ARG A 36 -18.64 -3.12 -2.93
C ARG A 36 -19.48 -2.77 -1.72
N LYS A 37 -18.86 -2.18 -0.71
CA LYS A 37 -19.52 -1.94 0.58
C LYS A 37 -20.03 -0.52 0.75
N LEU A 38 -19.38 0.48 0.14
CA LEU A 38 -19.62 1.88 0.44
C LEU A 38 -19.41 2.79 -0.77
N LEU A 39 -20.19 3.86 -0.85
CA LEU A 39 -19.82 5.04 -1.62
C LEU A 39 -18.67 5.72 -0.87
N LEU A 40 -17.46 5.69 -1.43
CA LEU A 40 -16.30 6.23 -0.76
C LEU A 40 -16.21 7.75 -0.94
N PRO A 41 -15.87 8.49 0.12
CA PRO A 41 -15.59 9.92 0.01
C PRO A 41 -14.29 10.17 -0.78
N PRO A 42 -14.01 11.42 -1.18
CA PRO A 42 -12.75 11.77 -1.82
C PRO A 42 -11.53 11.33 -1.01
N LEU A 43 -10.44 11.00 -1.73
CA LEU A 43 -9.15 10.67 -1.12
C LEU A 43 -8.66 11.83 -0.24
N ARG A 44 -8.19 11.51 0.95
CA ARG A 44 -7.66 12.48 1.91
C ARG A 44 -6.62 11.89 2.84
N LEU A 45 -5.70 12.71 3.30
CA LEU A 45 -4.81 12.40 4.42
C LEU A 45 -5.51 12.77 5.74
N GLU A 46 -5.63 11.80 6.63
CA GLU A 46 -6.20 11.99 7.97
C GLU A 46 -5.11 12.38 8.96
N LEU A 47 -4.95 13.68 9.22
CA LEU A 47 -3.89 14.18 10.09
C LEU A 47 -3.93 13.61 11.51
N LYS A 48 -5.10 13.21 12.00
CA LYS A 48 -5.24 12.54 13.30
C LYS A 48 -4.54 11.18 13.34
N GLU A 49 -4.41 10.51 12.20
CA GLU A 49 -3.71 9.23 12.11
C GLU A 49 -2.19 9.39 12.27
N LEU A 50 -1.63 10.57 11.96
CA LEU A 50 -0.23 10.91 12.23
C LEU A 50 0.04 11.20 13.72
N LYS A 51 -0.89 10.88 14.61
CA LYS A 51 -0.77 10.95 16.07
C LYS A 51 -0.98 9.59 16.74
N VAL A 52 -1.27 8.55 15.96
CA VAL A 52 -1.48 7.19 16.47
C VAL A 52 -0.13 6.61 16.89
N ASN A 53 -0.04 6.08 18.09
CA ASN A 53 1.16 5.35 18.51
C ASN A 53 1.23 4.01 17.78
N LEU A 54 2.23 3.87 16.91
CA LEU A 54 2.47 2.64 16.15
C LEU A 54 3.16 1.54 16.97
N GLY A 55 3.60 1.85 18.18
CA GLY A 55 4.28 0.89 19.05
C GLY A 55 5.64 0.47 18.52
N GLU A 56 6.09 -0.69 18.96
CA GLU A 56 7.35 -1.31 18.55
C GLU A 56 7.19 -2.81 18.34
N GLY A 57 8.01 -3.39 17.49
CA GLY A 57 8.02 -4.84 17.25
C GLY A 57 6.81 -5.37 16.46
N ASN A 58 6.01 -4.49 15.86
CA ASN A 58 4.85 -4.86 15.05
C ASN A 58 5.23 -5.06 13.58
N PHE A 59 4.44 -5.82 12.86
CA PHE A 59 4.44 -5.86 11.39
C PHE A 59 3.15 -5.21 10.89
N ILE A 60 3.26 -4.00 10.35
CA ILE A 60 2.12 -3.13 10.06
C ILE A 60 1.88 -3.04 8.55
N PHE A 61 0.67 -3.37 8.11
CA PHE A 61 0.23 -3.08 6.76
C PHE A 61 -0.29 -1.63 6.69
N VAL A 62 0.47 -0.78 6.02
CA VAL A 62 0.14 0.63 5.81
C VAL A 62 -0.66 0.79 4.53
N GLY A 63 -1.86 1.37 4.63
CA GLY A 63 -2.71 1.61 3.46
C GLY A 63 -3.52 0.40 3.02
N SER A 64 -4.11 -0.34 3.95
CA SER A 64 -4.93 -1.53 3.63
C SER A 64 -6.30 -1.19 3.01
N SER A 65 -6.78 0.04 3.13
CA SER A 65 -8.12 0.45 2.70
C SER A 65 -8.16 1.27 1.41
N THR A 66 -7.06 1.90 1.05
CA THR A 66 -6.89 2.63 -0.22
C THR A 66 -5.45 2.52 -0.67
N ASP A 67 -5.21 2.67 -1.98
CA ASP A 67 -3.83 2.65 -2.50
C ASP A 67 -3.16 4.00 -2.27
N GLU A 68 -2.28 4.07 -1.30
CA GLU A 68 -1.55 5.29 -0.92
C GLU A 68 -0.45 5.68 -1.92
N TRP A 69 -0.18 4.82 -2.91
CA TRP A 69 0.86 5.00 -3.92
C TRP A 69 0.31 5.26 -5.32
N ALA A 70 -1.00 5.40 -5.45
CA ALA A 70 -1.64 5.74 -6.70
C ALA A 70 -1.11 7.09 -7.25
N ALA A 71 -1.15 7.26 -8.57
CA ALA A 71 -0.56 8.43 -9.21
C ALA A 71 -1.17 9.77 -8.77
N ASN A 72 -2.45 9.78 -8.37
CA ASN A 72 -3.14 10.97 -7.89
C ASN A 72 -2.85 11.34 -6.42
N VAL A 73 -2.12 10.52 -5.69
CA VAL A 73 -1.74 10.82 -4.30
C VAL A 73 -0.64 11.87 -4.30
N PRO A 74 -0.79 13.00 -3.58
CA PRO A 74 0.26 14.00 -3.47
C PRO A 74 1.55 13.42 -2.86
N ALA A 75 2.70 13.75 -3.42
CA ALA A 75 4.01 13.28 -2.94
C ALA A 75 4.24 13.65 -1.47
N GLU A 76 3.84 14.84 -1.07
CA GLU A 76 3.96 15.33 0.31
C GLU A 76 3.18 14.48 1.34
N TRP A 77 2.06 13.86 0.93
CA TRP A 77 1.33 12.95 1.81
C TRP A 77 2.08 11.63 2.02
N ILE A 78 2.67 11.11 0.94
CA ILE A 78 3.51 9.91 1.03
C ILE A 78 4.69 10.17 1.95
N GLU A 79 5.41 11.28 1.75
CA GLU A 79 6.56 11.67 2.57
C GLU A 79 6.19 11.79 4.06
N GLN A 80 5.08 12.44 4.37
CA GLN A 80 4.59 12.56 5.76
C GLN A 80 4.32 11.19 6.40
N VAL A 81 3.72 10.27 5.65
CA VAL A 81 3.45 8.92 6.16
C VAL A 81 4.73 8.13 6.36
N LEU A 82 5.67 8.19 5.43
CA LEU A 82 6.96 7.51 5.54
C LEU A 82 7.78 8.04 6.72
N ASP A 83 7.88 9.37 6.86
CA ASP A 83 8.57 10.01 7.97
C ASP A 83 7.95 9.61 9.32
N TYR A 84 6.61 9.55 9.36
CA TYR A 84 5.91 9.14 10.57
C TYR A 84 6.20 7.68 10.94
N CYS A 85 6.17 6.79 9.97
CA CYS A 85 6.50 5.37 10.17
C CYS A 85 7.97 5.17 10.60
N ASP A 86 8.90 5.94 10.05
CA ASP A 86 10.32 5.87 10.39
C ASP A 86 10.61 6.21 11.85
N GLY A 87 9.70 6.94 12.50
CA GLY A 87 9.81 7.29 13.93
C GLY A 87 9.57 6.12 14.90
N PHE A 88 9.24 4.91 14.42
CA PHE A 88 8.89 3.77 15.24
C PHE A 88 9.67 2.52 14.82
N ASP A 89 10.05 1.70 15.79
CA ASP A 89 10.77 0.44 15.54
C ASP A 89 9.79 -0.69 15.19
N ASN A 90 9.30 -0.69 13.95
CA ASN A 90 8.38 -1.69 13.41
C ASN A 90 8.86 -2.17 12.05
N ARG A 91 8.25 -3.24 11.56
CA ARG A 91 8.30 -3.62 10.15
C ARG A 91 7.02 -3.17 9.45
N TYR A 92 7.15 -2.79 8.18
CA TYR A 92 6.03 -2.29 7.40
C TYR A 92 5.84 -3.07 6.11
N LEU A 93 4.57 -3.30 5.76
CA LEU A 93 4.17 -3.74 4.43
C LEU A 93 3.52 -2.57 3.72
N PHE A 94 4.12 -2.14 2.61
CA PHE A 94 3.51 -1.22 1.67
C PHE A 94 3.10 -1.98 0.42
N GLN A 95 1.85 -1.88 0.04
CA GLN A 95 1.28 -2.59 -1.10
C GLN A 95 0.60 -1.62 -2.06
N SER A 96 0.88 -1.78 -3.35
CA SER A 96 0.27 -0.93 -4.37
C SER A 96 0.11 -1.67 -5.70
N LYS A 97 -0.93 -1.31 -6.45
CA LYS A 97 -1.05 -1.64 -7.86
C LYS A 97 -0.27 -0.67 -8.77
N ASN A 98 0.38 0.34 -8.17
CA ASN A 98 1.31 1.24 -8.84
C ASN A 98 2.72 1.14 -8.22
N PRO A 99 3.38 -0.02 -8.27
CA PRO A 99 4.67 -0.20 -7.61
C PRO A 99 5.80 0.65 -8.22
N ALA A 100 5.63 1.18 -9.42
CA ALA A 100 6.59 2.13 -10.00
C ALA A 100 6.77 3.37 -9.12
N ARG A 101 5.75 3.77 -8.35
CA ARG A 101 5.85 4.89 -7.43
C ARG A 101 6.82 4.63 -6.27
N PHE A 102 6.99 3.37 -5.85
CA PHE A 102 7.96 3.01 -4.83
C PHE A 102 9.39 3.42 -5.22
N LEU A 103 9.72 3.38 -6.52
CA LEU A 103 11.07 3.69 -7.02
C LEU A 103 11.54 5.09 -6.64
N GLU A 104 10.62 6.03 -6.45
CA GLU A 104 10.92 7.41 -6.06
C GLU A 104 11.38 7.53 -4.59
N TYR A 105 11.15 6.50 -3.77
CA TYR A 105 11.33 6.53 -2.32
C TYR A 105 12.26 5.45 -1.77
N LEU A 106 12.96 4.70 -2.62
CA LEU A 106 13.79 3.57 -2.18
C LEU A 106 14.92 3.97 -1.21
N ASP A 107 15.38 5.22 -1.29
CA ASP A 107 16.41 5.75 -0.39
C ASP A 107 15.87 6.23 0.97
N HIS A 108 14.54 6.27 1.14
CA HIS A 108 13.95 6.69 2.41
C HIS A 108 14.31 5.71 3.52
N PRO A 109 14.72 6.18 4.74
CA PRO A 109 15.19 5.31 5.82
C PRO A 109 14.22 4.19 6.20
N VAL A 110 12.90 4.45 6.18
CA VAL A 110 11.87 3.46 6.51
C VAL A 110 11.91 2.22 5.61
N MET A 111 12.47 2.33 4.41
CA MET A 111 12.56 1.19 3.47
C MET A 111 13.44 0.06 4.00
N ARG A 112 14.36 0.34 4.93
CA ARG A 112 15.18 -0.68 5.60
C ARG A 112 14.37 -1.63 6.48
N GLN A 113 13.18 -1.20 6.91
CA GLN A 113 12.24 -1.95 7.74
C GLN A 113 11.03 -2.43 6.95
N SER A 114 11.03 -2.26 5.64
CA SER A 114 9.84 -2.44 4.81
C SER A 114 9.93 -3.63 3.87
N VAL A 115 8.76 -4.17 3.57
CA VAL A 115 8.52 -5.09 2.46
C VAL A 115 7.59 -4.39 1.48
N LEU A 116 7.96 -4.38 0.20
CA LEU A 116 7.14 -3.77 -0.85
C LEU A 116 6.41 -4.85 -1.64
N CYS A 117 5.13 -4.65 -1.85
CA CYS A 117 4.23 -5.63 -2.43
C CYS A 117 3.40 -5.03 -3.56
N THR A 118 3.11 -5.85 -4.57
CA THR A 118 2.08 -5.55 -5.56
C THR A 118 1.11 -6.72 -5.71
N THR A 119 -0.07 -6.43 -6.25
CA THR A 119 -1.03 -7.46 -6.65
C THR A 119 -0.91 -7.67 -8.15
N ILE A 120 -0.86 -8.92 -8.60
CA ILE A 120 -0.95 -9.30 -10.01
C ILE A 120 -2.11 -10.28 -10.17
N GLU A 121 -3.10 -9.89 -10.96
CA GLU A 121 -4.30 -10.69 -11.18
C GLU A 121 -4.06 -11.78 -12.22
N THR A 122 -3.34 -11.41 -13.29
CA THR A 122 -3.05 -12.29 -14.43
C THR A 122 -1.93 -11.64 -15.28
N ASN A 123 -1.44 -12.35 -16.27
CA ASN A 123 -0.48 -11.83 -17.24
C ASN A 123 -1.11 -10.98 -18.35
N ARG A 124 -2.44 -10.79 -18.32
CA ARG A 124 -3.20 -9.99 -19.29
C ARG A 124 -3.89 -8.83 -18.61
N PHE A 125 -4.11 -7.76 -19.37
CA PHE A 125 -4.89 -6.62 -18.92
C PHE A 125 -6.35 -6.77 -19.36
N TYR A 126 -7.26 -6.66 -18.40
CA TYR A 126 -8.70 -6.67 -18.60
C TYR A 126 -9.28 -5.32 -18.19
N PRO A 127 -9.58 -4.41 -19.16
CA PRO A 127 -10.00 -3.04 -18.86
C PRO A 127 -11.23 -2.94 -17.96
N ASP A 128 -12.20 -3.84 -18.16
CA ASP A 128 -13.46 -3.84 -17.37
C ASP A 128 -13.25 -4.24 -15.90
N ILE A 129 -12.14 -4.91 -15.60
CA ILE A 129 -11.80 -5.44 -14.28
C ILE A 129 -10.74 -4.56 -13.59
N MET A 130 -9.63 -4.32 -14.26
CA MET A 130 -8.48 -3.61 -13.73
C MET A 130 -8.60 -2.09 -13.84
N ARG A 131 -9.39 -1.64 -14.79
CA ARG A 131 -9.74 -0.23 -15.02
C ARG A 131 -8.51 0.67 -15.12
N ASN A 132 -8.30 1.55 -14.13
CA ASN A 132 -7.24 2.56 -14.13
C ASN A 132 -5.92 2.06 -13.50
N ALA A 133 -5.84 0.81 -13.07
CA ALA A 133 -4.61 0.26 -12.53
C ALA A 133 -3.55 0.11 -13.64
N PRO A 134 -2.26 0.32 -13.33
CA PRO A 134 -1.17 0.05 -14.26
C PRO A 134 -1.19 -1.39 -14.80
N LEU A 135 -0.64 -1.59 -15.98
CA LEU A 135 -0.58 -2.92 -16.61
C LEU A 135 0.18 -3.91 -15.70
N PRO A 136 -0.27 -5.18 -15.63
CA PRO A 136 0.45 -6.20 -14.84
C PRO A 136 1.93 -6.31 -15.17
N ARG A 137 2.30 -6.16 -16.46
CA ARG A 137 3.70 -6.15 -16.89
C ARG A 137 4.50 -4.99 -16.32
N GLU A 138 3.94 -3.79 -16.28
CA GLU A 138 4.58 -2.61 -15.71
C GLU A 138 4.83 -2.80 -14.21
N ARG A 139 3.86 -3.40 -13.51
CA ARG A 139 4.00 -3.74 -12.09
C ARG A 139 5.13 -4.75 -11.87
N ALA A 140 5.21 -5.79 -12.69
CA ALA A 140 6.26 -6.80 -12.60
C ALA A 140 7.66 -6.21 -12.85
N VAL A 141 7.80 -5.30 -13.83
CA VAL A 141 9.07 -4.61 -14.12
C VAL A 141 9.50 -3.76 -12.94
N ALA A 142 8.59 -2.97 -12.36
CA ALA A 142 8.89 -2.15 -11.20
C ALA A 142 9.33 -3.01 -9.99
N MET A 143 8.63 -4.10 -9.73
CA MET A 143 8.98 -5.01 -8.63
C MET A 143 10.37 -5.64 -8.81
N ARG A 144 10.75 -5.96 -10.04
CA ARG A 144 12.09 -6.46 -10.33
C ARG A 144 13.17 -5.41 -10.03
N GLU A 145 12.95 -4.16 -10.40
CA GLU A 145 13.87 -3.07 -10.10
C GLU A 145 14.02 -2.87 -8.58
N ILE A 146 12.92 -2.92 -7.84
CA ILE A 146 12.93 -2.84 -6.37
C ILE A 146 13.73 -3.99 -5.74
N ALA A 147 13.51 -5.21 -6.21
CA ALA A 147 14.25 -6.39 -5.74
C ALA A 147 15.76 -6.27 -6.04
N ASN A 148 16.12 -5.76 -7.22
CA ASN A 148 17.50 -5.53 -7.59
C ASN A 148 18.18 -4.45 -6.74
N TYR A 149 17.41 -3.48 -6.24
CA TYR A 149 17.89 -2.47 -5.30
C TYR A 149 18.20 -3.07 -3.92
N GLY A 150 17.59 -4.21 -3.57
CA GLY A 150 17.86 -4.93 -2.33
C GLY A 150 16.75 -4.83 -1.28
N ILE A 151 15.59 -4.28 -1.60
CA ILE A 151 14.43 -4.25 -0.70
C ILE A 151 13.63 -5.54 -0.86
N PRO A 152 13.20 -6.20 0.24
CA PRO A 152 12.35 -7.37 0.15
C PRO A 152 11.04 -7.10 -0.59
N THR A 153 10.70 -7.95 -1.54
CA THR A 153 9.50 -7.82 -2.37
C THR A 153 8.56 -9.00 -2.16
N TYR A 154 7.28 -8.73 -2.31
CA TYR A 154 6.21 -9.72 -2.24
C TYR A 154 5.19 -9.47 -3.35
N VAL A 155 4.66 -10.53 -3.94
CA VAL A 155 3.61 -10.44 -4.96
C VAL A 155 2.42 -11.26 -4.49
N THR A 156 1.25 -10.64 -4.46
CA THR A 156 0.00 -11.36 -4.24
C THR A 156 -0.65 -11.69 -5.57
N LEU A 157 -1.15 -12.90 -5.69
CA LEU A 157 -1.98 -13.30 -6.82
C LEU A 157 -3.43 -13.15 -6.41
N SER A 158 -4.16 -12.29 -7.09
CA SER A 158 -5.59 -12.10 -6.85
C SER A 158 -6.37 -12.88 -7.89
N LEU A 159 -7.16 -13.84 -7.45
CA LEU A 159 -8.10 -14.52 -8.33
C LEU A 159 -9.27 -13.60 -8.66
N ILE A 160 -9.51 -13.45 -9.92
CA ILE A 160 -10.63 -12.64 -10.43
C ILE A 160 -11.86 -13.53 -10.61
#